data_6ea9bdc3d104a1682a36f40804a1cc3d
#
_entry.id   6ea9bdc3d104a1682a36f40804a1cc3d
#
_cell.length_a   1.000
_cell.length_b   1.000
_cell.length_c   1.000
_cell.angle_alpha   90.00
_cell.angle_beta   90.00
_cell.angle_gamma   90.00
#
_symmetry.space_group_name_H-M   'P 1'
#
loop_
_entity.id
_entity.type
_entity.pdbx_description
1 polymer ?
#
loop_
_entity_poly.entity_id
_entity_poly.type
_entity_poly.pdbx_seq_one_letter_code
_entity_poly.pdbx_strand_id
1 'polypeptide(L)'
;MKNPFNSQKLVKEFDGFRIPMSDDYTGDAFACVFPESRCKAQCKHCFFKSLYKKVSENSIEEECRFSSEGVLKTISFLNDASVKYLLISGGGETMENPEAVCSMVESVNAEKIVIVTAGYFINTDNGVDILDRIYASYQARAMPCKLIIRVSVDAGHIENLRFSHVTRL
;
A
#
# COMPACT_ATOMS: atom_id res chain seq x y z
N MET A 1 -21.18 -1.11 27.24
CA MET A 1 -20.14 -0.81 26.21
C MET A 1 -20.48 0.53 25.59
N LYS A 2 -19.61 1.54 25.74
CA LYS A 2 -19.80 2.85 25.08
C LYS A 2 -19.46 2.67 23.60
N ASN A 3 -20.34 3.13 22.73
CA ASN A 3 -20.12 3.07 21.27
C ASN A 3 -18.87 3.89 20.93
N PRO A 4 -17.78 3.30 20.41
CA PRO A 4 -16.54 4.01 20.13
C PRO A 4 -16.67 5.05 19.02
N PHE A 5 -17.77 5.02 18.26
CA PHE A 5 -18.03 5.98 17.18
C PHE A 5 -18.81 7.24 17.60
N ASN A 6 -19.11 7.41 18.88
CA ASN A 6 -19.93 8.53 19.35
C ASN A 6 -19.13 9.66 20.02
N SER A 7 -17.81 9.70 19.89
CA SER A 7 -17.01 10.83 20.33
C SER A 7 -16.85 11.83 19.20
N GLN A 8 -17.77 12.79 19.12
CA GLN A 8 -17.69 13.93 18.18
C GLN A 8 -16.53 14.91 18.48
N LYS A 9 -15.57 14.56 19.32
CA LYS A 9 -14.66 15.54 19.92
C LYS A 9 -13.36 15.79 19.18
N LEU A 10 -12.92 14.92 18.28
CA LEU A 10 -11.69 15.18 17.53
C LEU A 10 -11.85 14.68 16.10
N VAL A 11 -12.01 15.60 15.20
CA VAL A 11 -11.95 15.37 13.75
C VAL A 11 -10.76 16.16 13.23
N LYS A 12 -9.74 15.47 12.76
CA LYS A 12 -8.66 16.10 11.98
C LYS A 12 -9.09 16.09 10.53
N GLU A 13 -9.24 17.26 9.93
CA GLU A 13 -9.45 17.38 8.48
C GLU A 13 -8.10 17.39 7.76
N PHE A 14 -7.97 16.51 6.77
CA PHE A 14 -6.81 16.45 5.90
C PHE A 14 -7.31 16.26 4.46
N ASP A 15 -7.08 17.25 3.59
CA ASP A 15 -7.48 17.25 2.18
C ASP A 15 -8.90 16.69 1.92
N GLY A 16 -9.88 17.09 2.74
CA GLY A 16 -11.28 16.66 2.62
C GLY A 16 -11.63 15.33 3.30
N PHE A 17 -10.67 14.64 3.89
CA PHE A 17 -10.93 13.47 4.70
C PHE A 17 -11.12 13.84 6.17
N ARG A 18 -12.15 13.27 6.79
CA ARG A 18 -12.40 13.41 8.23
C ARG A 18 -12.08 12.10 8.91
N ILE A 19 -11.06 12.10 9.75
CA ILE A 19 -10.74 10.97 10.60
C ILE A 19 -11.19 11.27 12.02
N PRO A 20 -12.13 10.49 12.58
CA PRO A 20 -12.47 10.62 13.97
C PRO A 20 -11.25 10.22 14.81
N MET A 21 -10.74 11.17 15.58
CA MET A 21 -9.69 10.95 16.57
C MET A 21 -10.35 10.92 17.95
N SER A 22 -10.16 9.86 18.69
CA SER A 22 -10.63 9.75 20.07
C SER A 22 -9.42 9.69 21.00
N ASP A 23 -9.36 10.61 21.98
CA ASP A 23 -8.34 10.55 23.03
C ASP A 23 -8.47 9.29 23.89
N ASP A 24 -9.65 8.65 23.88
CA ASP A 24 -9.92 7.40 24.58
C ASP A 24 -9.60 6.15 23.74
N TYR A 25 -9.14 6.32 22.48
CA TYR A 25 -8.78 5.20 21.65
C TYR A 25 -7.39 4.69 22.02
N THR A 26 -7.36 3.63 22.80
CA THR A 26 -6.13 2.94 23.23
C THR A 26 -5.69 1.85 22.26
N GLY A 27 -6.40 1.66 21.14
CA GLY A 27 -6.07 0.70 20.09
C GLY A 27 -4.95 1.20 19.19
N ASP A 28 -4.23 0.27 18.59
CA ASP A 28 -3.18 0.60 17.62
C ASP A 28 -3.78 1.19 16.35
N ALA A 29 -3.30 2.36 15.95
CA ALA A 29 -3.77 3.02 14.74
C ALA A 29 -3.34 2.23 13.50
N PHE A 30 -4.32 1.82 12.69
CA PHE A 30 -4.14 1.07 11.45
C PHE A 30 -4.47 1.97 10.25
N ALA A 31 -3.65 1.90 9.21
CA ALA A 31 -3.94 2.54 7.93
C ALA A 31 -3.74 1.55 6.79
N CYS A 32 -4.58 1.68 5.76
CA CYS A 32 -4.41 0.99 4.49
C CYS A 32 -4.23 2.05 3.39
N VAL A 33 -3.17 1.93 2.61
CA VAL A 33 -2.83 2.88 1.54
C VAL A 33 -2.78 2.14 0.21
N PHE A 34 -3.38 2.73 -0.81
CA PHE A 34 -3.43 2.23 -2.18
C PHE A 34 -2.63 3.16 -3.10
N PRO A 35 -1.30 2.99 -3.21
CA PRO A 35 -0.45 3.92 -3.96
C PRO A 35 -0.57 3.77 -5.46
N GLU A 36 -1.20 2.70 -5.94
CA GLU A 36 -1.32 2.36 -7.33
C GLU A 36 -2.67 1.70 -7.63
N SER A 37 -3.28 2.13 -8.72
CA SER A 37 -4.55 1.56 -9.21
C SER A 37 -4.36 0.69 -10.46
N ARG A 38 -3.23 0.75 -11.14
CA ARG A 38 -2.94 -0.07 -12.32
C ARG A 38 -2.53 -1.47 -11.92
N CYS A 39 -2.87 -2.45 -12.77
CA CYS A 39 -2.49 -3.84 -12.56
C CYS A 39 -2.50 -4.61 -13.89
N LYS A 40 -1.36 -5.20 -14.25
CA LYS A 40 -1.22 -5.99 -15.47
C LYS A 40 -1.74 -7.42 -15.31
N ALA A 41 -1.94 -7.91 -14.08
CA ALA A 41 -2.31 -9.30 -13.81
C ALA A 41 -3.72 -9.67 -14.31
N GLN A 42 -4.65 -8.71 -14.39
CA GLN A 42 -6.02 -8.89 -14.89
C GLN A 42 -6.76 -10.13 -14.34
N CYS A 43 -6.58 -10.42 -13.04
CA CYS A 43 -7.18 -11.58 -12.39
C CYS A 43 -8.69 -11.61 -12.56
N LYS A 44 -9.27 -12.78 -12.91
CA LYS A 44 -10.70 -12.94 -13.18
C LYS A 44 -11.59 -12.56 -11.98
N HIS A 45 -11.10 -12.80 -10.77
CA HIS A 45 -11.79 -12.52 -9.50
C HIS A 45 -11.52 -11.11 -8.96
N CYS A 46 -10.76 -10.26 -9.67
CA CYS A 46 -10.39 -8.94 -9.19
C CYS A 46 -11.60 -8.04 -8.99
N PHE A 47 -11.78 -7.56 -7.76
CA PHE A 47 -12.87 -6.67 -7.38
C PHE A 47 -12.77 -5.30 -8.09
N PHE A 48 -11.57 -4.82 -8.38
CA PHE A 48 -11.32 -3.52 -9.00
C PHE A 48 -11.31 -3.54 -10.53
N LYS A 49 -11.46 -4.69 -11.14
CA LYS A 49 -11.32 -4.89 -12.60
C LYS A 49 -12.19 -3.93 -13.45
N SER A 50 -13.39 -3.59 -12.96
CA SER A 50 -14.29 -2.66 -13.66
C SER A 50 -13.78 -1.21 -13.65
N LEU A 51 -13.01 -0.82 -12.62
CA LEU A 51 -12.40 0.50 -12.52
C LEU A 51 -11.24 0.64 -13.52
N TYR A 52 -10.41 -0.38 -13.66
CA TYR A 52 -9.28 -0.38 -14.60
C TYR A 52 -9.70 -0.24 -16.04
N LYS A 53 -10.76 -0.94 -16.43
CA LYS A 53 -11.27 -0.87 -17.81
C LYS A 53 -11.69 0.53 -18.21
N LYS A 54 -12.31 1.29 -17.30
CA LYS A 54 -12.69 2.68 -17.53
C LYS A 54 -11.50 3.62 -17.63
N VAL A 55 -10.48 3.38 -16.82
CA VAL A 55 -9.27 4.22 -16.77
C VAL A 55 -8.39 3.99 -18.00
N SER A 56 -8.20 2.75 -18.45
CA SER A 56 -7.40 2.43 -19.64
C SER A 56 -8.01 2.99 -20.94
N GLU A 57 -9.33 3.11 -21.00
CA GLU A 57 -10.04 3.65 -22.16
C GLU A 57 -9.95 5.18 -22.27
N ASN A 58 -9.65 5.90 -21.17
CA ASN A 58 -9.67 7.36 -21.10
C ASN A 58 -8.29 8.02 -20.90
N SER A 59 -7.18 7.30 -21.09
CA SER A 59 -5.79 7.84 -21.05
C SER A 59 -5.39 8.62 -19.79
N ILE A 60 -5.99 8.36 -18.62
CA ILE A 60 -5.65 9.04 -17.37
C ILE A 60 -4.62 8.21 -16.60
N GLU A 61 -3.44 8.00 -17.18
CA GLU A 61 -2.39 7.20 -16.54
C GLU A 61 -1.85 7.85 -15.26
N GLU A 62 -1.80 9.17 -15.20
CA GLU A 62 -1.25 9.90 -14.05
C GLU A 62 -2.19 9.93 -12.85
N GLU A 63 -3.50 9.92 -13.05
CA GLU A 63 -4.48 9.96 -11.94
C GLU A 63 -4.62 8.61 -11.19
N CYS A 64 -4.01 7.56 -11.72
CA CYS A 64 -4.14 6.19 -11.17
C CYS A 64 -3.07 5.83 -10.16
N ARG A 65 -2.08 6.68 -9.97
CA ARG A 65 -0.98 6.45 -9.06
C ARG A 65 -0.67 7.68 -8.22
N PHE A 66 -0.15 7.46 -7.03
CA PHE A 66 0.35 8.56 -6.23
C PHE A 66 1.51 9.25 -6.93
N SER A 67 1.41 10.57 -7.09
CA SER A 67 2.54 11.41 -7.43
C SER A 67 3.54 11.46 -6.25
N SER A 68 4.75 11.91 -6.50
CA SER A 68 5.75 12.11 -5.44
C SER A 68 5.24 13.04 -4.34
N GLU A 69 4.51 14.10 -4.69
CA GLU A 69 3.88 15.00 -3.73
C GLU A 69 2.78 14.31 -2.91
N GLY A 70 1.94 13.50 -3.57
CA GLY A 70 0.90 12.71 -2.90
C GLY A 70 1.49 11.71 -1.91
N VAL A 71 2.62 11.07 -2.25
CA VAL A 71 3.35 10.18 -1.34
C VAL A 71 3.84 10.93 -0.11
N LEU A 72 4.48 12.10 -0.28
CA LEU A 72 5.00 12.90 0.83
C LEU A 72 3.88 13.38 1.76
N LYS A 73 2.76 13.86 1.21
CA LYS A 73 1.58 14.25 1.99
C LYS A 73 1.01 13.07 2.78
N THR A 74 0.93 11.91 2.15
CA THR A 74 0.45 10.69 2.80
C THR A 74 1.37 10.27 3.95
N ILE A 75 2.69 10.29 3.76
CA ILE A 75 3.67 9.96 4.80
C ILE A 75 3.51 10.94 5.99
N SER A 76 3.44 12.25 5.72
CA SER A 76 3.23 13.25 6.78
C SER A 76 1.95 12.97 7.56
N PHE A 77 0.84 12.73 6.85
CA PHE A 77 -0.43 12.41 7.49
C PHE A 77 -0.37 11.14 8.37
N LEU A 78 0.24 10.06 7.87
CA LEU A 78 0.36 8.80 8.61
C LEU A 78 1.22 8.98 9.88
N ASN A 79 2.29 9.76 9.80
CA ASN A 79 3.15 10.05 10.95
C ASN A 79 2.44 10.94 11.97
N ASP A 80 1.75 11.98 11.52
CA ASP A 80 0.93 12.86 12.37
C ASP A 80 -0.21 12.10 13.07
N ALA A 81 -0.80 11.13 12.38
CA ALA A 81 -1.83 10.24 12.94
C ALA A 81 -1.25 9.14 13.84
N SER A 82 0.07 9.09 14.02
CA SER A 82 0.76 8.07 14.82
C SER A 82 0.38 6.64 14.42
N VAL A 83 0.29 6.37 13.13
CA VAL A 83 -0.06 5.06 12.59
C VAL A 83 0.99 4.02 12.99
N LYS A 84 0.55 2.94 13.64
CA LYS A 84 1.42 1.84 14.08
C LYS A 84 1.48 0.68 13.10
N TYR A 85 0.37 0.42 12.41
CA TYR A 85 0.25 -0.66 11.44
C TYR A 85 -0.12 -0.08 10.07
N LEU A 86 0.80 -0.16 9.13
CA LEU A 86 0.60 0.27 7.74
C LEU A 86 0.44 -0.94 6.84
N LEU A 87 -0.68 -1.01 6.13
CA LEU A 87 -0.89 -1.93 5.03
C LEU A 87 -0.75 -1.17 3.72
N ILE A 88 0.26 -1.47 2.93
CA ILE A 88 0.43 -0.98 1.57
C ILE A 88 -0.14 -2.05 0.66
N SER A 89 -1.26 -1.76 0.05
CA SER A 89 -1.98 -2.70 -0.80
C SER A 89 -2.45 -1.96 -2.05
N GLY A 90 -3.41 -2.47 -2.77
CA GLY A 90 -3.87 -1.73 -3.91
C GLY A 90 -5.28 -2.05 -4.35
N GLY A 91 -5.89 -1.03 -5.02
CA GLY A 91 -6.81 -1.25 -6.09
C GLY A 91 -6.08 -1.89 -7.27
N GLY A 92 -4.75 -1.72 -7.39
CA GLY A 92 -3.85 -2.28 -8.37
C GLY A 92 -2.76 -3.18 -7.83
N GLU A 93 -1.72 -3.35 -8.61
CA GLU A 93 -0.50 -4.02 -8.16
C GLU A 93 0.42 -3.01 -7.48
N THR A 94 0.63 -3.20 -6.21
CA THR A 94 1.44 -2.31 -5.37
C THR A 94 2.85 -2.08 -5.94
N MET A 95 3.46 -3.11 -6.51
CA MET A 95 4.82 -3.05 -7.07
C MET A 95 4.90 -2.39 -8.46
N GLU A 96 3.80 -1.94 -9.03
CA GLU A 96 3.80 -1.05 -10.21
C GLU A 96 4.20 0.40 -9.84
N ASN A 97 4.22 0.73 -8.53
CA ASN A 97 4.71 2.02 -8.02
C ASN A 97 5.77 1.81 -6.93
N PRO A 98 6.94 1.24 -7.27
CA PRO A 98 7.99 0.91 -6.30
C PRO A 98 8.55 2.15 -5.60
N GLU A 99 8.55 3.31 -6.24
CA GLU A 99 8.99 4.58 -5.65
C GLU A 99 8.14 4.96 -4.45
N ALA A 100 6.82 4.87 -4.58
CA ALA A 100 5.90 5.15 -3.49
C ALA A 100 6.07 4.12 -2.34
N VAL A 101 6.22 2.85 -2.69
CA VAL A 101 6.45 1.78 -1.70
C VAL A 101 7.73 2.03 -0.92
N CYS A 102 8.85 2.27 -1.61
CA CYS A 102 10.14 2.55 -0.99
C CYS A 102 10.08 3.76 -0.04
N SER A 103 9.49 4.87 -0.51
CA SER A 103 9.34 6.08 0.31
C SER A 103 8.51 5.84 1.57
N MET A 104 7.41 5.11 1.46
CA MET A 104 6.57 4.77 2.62
C MET A 104 7.30 3.81 3.57
N VAL A 105 8.00 2.80 3.04
CA VAL A 105 8.80 1.87 3.85
C VAL A 105 9.86 2.62 4.63
N GLU A 106 10.57 3.56 4.02
CA GLU A 106 11.63 4.33 4.66
C GLU A 106 11.10 5.30 5.72
N SER A 107 10.02 6.04 5.40
CA SER A 107 9.70 7.28 6.11
C SER A 107 8.46 7.23 7.01
N VAL A 108 7.61 6.20 6.92
CA VAL A 108 6.45 6.08 7.82
C VAL A 108 6.89 5.46 9.15
N ASN A 109 6.61 6.15 10.27
CA ASN A 109 6.99 5.75 11.63
C ASN A 109 6.11 4.60 12.20
N ALA A 110 5.77 3.62 11.37
CA ALA A 110 5.00 2.47 11.79
C ALA A 110 5.88 1.38 12.42
N GLU A 111 5.33 0.68 13.43
CA GLU A 111 5.96 -0.48 14.06
C GLU A 111 5.91 -1.72 13.16
N LYS A 112 4.92 -1.76 12.27
CA LYS A 112 4.72 -2.85 11.31
C LYS A 112 4.23 -2.31 9.98
N ILE A 113 4.90 -2.73 8.91
CA ILE A 113 4.51 -2.44 7.53
C ILE A 113 4.28 -3.77 6.81
N VAL A 114 3.13 -3.91 6.17
CA VAL A 114 2.79 -5.06 5.34
C VAL A 114 2.59 -4.57 3.91
N ILE A 115 3.35 -5.10 2.98
CA ILE A 115 3.19 -4.86 1.55
C ILE A 115 2.46 -6.07 0.96
N VAL A 116 1.33 -5.83 0.29
CA VAL A 116 0.57 -6.88 -0.41
C VAL A 116 0.81 -6.77 -1.91
N THR A 117 1.15 -7.87 -2.54
CA THR A 117 1.45 -7.94 -3.97
C THR A 117 0.92 -9.24 -4.58
N ALA A 118 0.56 -9.20 -5.85
CA ALA A 118 0.31 -10.42 -6.63
C ALA A 118 1.61 -11.16 -7.00
N GLY A 119 2.78 -10.52 -6.82
CA GLY A 119 4.09 -11.14 -6.99
C GLY A 119 4.58 -11.25 -8.44
N TYR A 120 3.78 -10.89 -9.45
CA TYR A 120 4.19 -11.07 -10.85
C TYR A 120 5.35 -10.14 -11.27
N PHE A 121 5.57 -9.05 -10.52
CA PHE A 121 6.67 -8.12 -10.79
C PHE A 121 8.03 -8.81 -10.82
N ILE A 122 8.21 -9.88 -10.05
CA ILE A 122 9.48 -10.64 -9.98
C ILE A 122 9.89 -11.25 -11.32
N ASN A 123 8.95 -11.36 -12.26
CA ASN A 123 9.18 -11.88 -13.60
C ASN A 123 9.60 -10.79 -14.60
N THR A 124 9.61 -9.54 -14.16
CA THR A 124 10.11 -8.43 -14.97
C THR A 124 11.63 -8.32 -14.84
N ASP A 125 12.28 -7.70 -15.81
CA ASP A 125 13.75 -7.55 -15.85
C ASP A 125 14.31 -6.83 -14.61
N ASN A 126 13.50 -5.97 -13.99
CA ASN A 126 13.86 -5.19 -12.81
C ASN A 126 13.18 -5.67 -11.52
N GLY A 127 12.60 -6.89 -11.52
CA GLY A 127 11.87 -7.40 -10.35
C GLY A 127 12.75 -7.58 -9.11
N VAL A 128 13.98 -8.07 -9.29
CA VAL A 128 14.97 -8.20 -8.21
C VAL A 128 15.39 -6.82 -7.70
N ASP A 129 15.65 -5.88 -8.60
CA ASP A 129 15.98 -4.49 -8.24
C ASP A 129 14.91 -3.84 -7.35
N ILE A 130 13.64 -4.12 -7.62
CA ILE A 130 12.53 -3.62 -6.80
C ILE A 130 12.65 -4.14 -5.36
N LEU A 131 12.93 -5.42 -5.18
CA LEU A 131 13.12 -6.00 -3.83
C LEU A 131 14.35 -5.42 -3.14
N ASP A 132 15.47 -5.28 -3.85
CA ASP A 132 16.70 -4.69 -3.31
C ASP A 132 16.49 -3.23 -2.87
N ARG A 133 15.75 -2.46 -3.65
CA ARG A 133 15.39 -1.08 -3.30
C ARG A 133 14.48 -1.01 -2.06
N ILE A 134 13.47 -1.88 -1.97
CA ILE A 134 12.62 -1.98 -0.78
C ILE A 134 13.45 -2.35 0.44
N TYR A 135 14.38 -3.29 0.28
CA TYR A 135 15.27 -3.69 1.37
C TYR A 135 16.21 -2.55 1.78
N ALA A 136 16.79 -1.84 0.83
CA ALA A 136 17.61 -0.66 1.10
C ALA A 136 16.83 0.43 1.85
N SER A 137 15.59 0.73 1.42
CA SER A 137 14.70 1.67 2.11
C SER A 137 14.37 1.20 3.53
N TYR A 138 14.17 -0.11 3.72
CA TYR A 138 13.97 -0.68 5.04
C TYR A 138 15.20 -0.51 5.95
N GLN A 139 16.41 -0.70 5.42
CA GLN A 139 17.66 -0.50 6.17
C GLN A 139 17.93 0.98 6.50
N ALA A 140 17.48 1.90 5.67
CA ALA A 140 17.64 3.34 5.85
C ALA A 140 16.71 3.94 6.92
N ARG A 141 15.76 3.17 7.45
CA ARG A 141 14.79 3.63 8.45
C ARG A 141 15.46 4.13 9.71
N ALA A 142 14.96 5.25 10.22
CA ALA A 142 15.35 5.77 11.52
C ALA A 142 14.74 5.00 12.71
N MET A 143 13.58 4.36 12.51
CA MET A 143 12.84 3.66 13.56
C MET A 143 12.73 2.17 13.28
N PRO A 144 12.84 1.31 14.30
CA PRO A 144 12.62 -0.12 14.15
C PRO A 144 11.21 -0.42 13.61
N CYS A 145 11.14 -1.37 12.69
CA CYS A 145 9.88 -1.77 12.07
C CYS A 145 9.92 -3.25 11.71
N LYS A 146 8.78 -3.92 11.77
CA LYS A 146 8.61 -5.25 11.18
C LYS A 146 8.07 -5.09 9.76
N LEU A 147 8.91 -5.34 8.75
CA LEU A 147 8.50 -5.37 7.34
C LEU A 147 8.05 -6.79 6.95
N ILE A 148 6.89 -6.90 6.30
CA ILE A 148 6.34 -8.15 5.77
C ILE A 148 5.93 -7.91 4.31
N ILE A 149 6.42 -8.75 3.40
CA ILE A 149 5.92 -8.83 2.04
C ILE A 149 4.97 -10.03 1.98
N ARG A 150 3.71 -9.76 1.67
CA ARG A 150 2.66 -10.76 1.54
C ARG A 150 2.33 -10.96 0.08
N VAL A 151 2.61 -12.14 -0.45
CA VAL A 151 2.26 -12.52 -1.82
C VAL A 151 0.88 -13.18 -1.82
N SER A 152 0.02 -12.75 -2.74
CA SER A 152 -1.30 -13.34 -2.97
C SER A 152 -1.13 -14.63 -3.79
N VAL A 153 -1.37 -15.78 -3.15
CA VAL A 153 -1.26 -17.10 -3.77
C VAL A 153 -2.61 -17.80 -3.64
N ASP A 154 -3.46 -17.65 -4.64
CA ASP A 154 -4.73 -18.34 -4.76
C ASP A 154 -4.96 -18.78 -6.22
N ALA A 155 -6.02 -19.55 -6.45
CA ALA A 155 -6.31 -20.12 -7.78
C ALA A 155 -6.41 -19.05 -8.89
N GLY A 156 -6.91 -17.86 -8.57
CA GLY A 156 -7.04 -16.77 -9.54
C GLY A 156 -5.73 -16.03 -9.83
N HIS A 157 -4.80 -16.00 -8.87
CA HIS A 157 -3.47 -15.41 -9.06
C HIS A 157 -2.52 -16.41 -9.75
N ILE A 158 -2.64 -17.70 -9.43
CA ILE A 158 -1.81 -18.77 -10.01
C ILE A 158 -1.96 -18.87 -11.54
N GLU A 159 -3.11 -18.53 -12.09
CA GLU A 159 -3.30 -18.47 -13.56
C GLU A 159 -2.31 -17.47 -14.22
N ASN A 160 -1.85 -16.46 -13.48
CA ASN A 160 -0.93 -15.42 -13.95
C ASN A 160 0.50 -15.57 -13.41
N LEU A 161 0.70 -16.42 -12.39
CA LEU A 161 1.99 -16.72 -11.80
C LEU A 161 2.42 -18.12 -12.23
N ARG A 162 3.55 -18.24 -12.92
CA ARG A 162 4.18 -19.55 -13.06
C ARG A 162 4.80 -19.93 -11.71
N PHE A 163 4.48 -21.12 -11.19
CA PHE A 163 4.91 -21.63 -9.88
C PHE A 163 6.43 -21.53 -9.64
N SER A 164 7.23 -21.63 -10.73
CA SER A 164 8.69 -21.44 -10.69
C SER A 164 9.14 -20.05 -10.19
N HIS A 165 8.24 -19.09 -10.08
CA HIS A 165 8.54 -17.71 -9.70
C HIS A 165 8.30 -17.45 -8.21
N VAL A 166 7.37 -18.19 -7.58
CA VAL A 166 7.09 -18.08 -6.13
C VAL A 166 8.25 -18.65 -5.29
N THR A 167 9.02 -19.59 -5.84
CA THR A 167 10.17 -20.19 -5.17
C THR A 167 11.45 -19.35 -5.22
N ARG A 168 11.44 -18.19 -5.87
CA ARG A 168 12.57 -17.25 -5.92
C ARG A 168 12.47 -16.12 -4.88
N LEU A 169 11.37 -16.01 -4.14
CA LEU A 169 11.20 -15.13 -3.00
C LEU A 169 11.60 -15.85 -1.71
#